data_bb80d592ad65093f23385e6bc7a16cc4
#
_entry.id   bb80d592ad65093f23385e6bc7a16cc4
#
_cell.length_a   1.000
_cell.length_b   1.000
_cell.length_c   1.000
_cell.angle_alpha   90.00
_cell.angle_beta   90.00
_cell.angle_gamma   90.00
#
_symmetry.space_group_name_H-M   'P 1'
#
loop_
_entity.id
_entity.type
_entity.pdbx_description
1 polymer ?
#
loop_
_entity_poly.entity_id
_entity_poly.type
_entity_poly.pdbx_seq_one_letter_code
_entity_poly.pdbx_strand_id
1 'polypeptide(L)'
;MKREELRKLRQWQDRLETAKEAIQPELDRMGKRESIYDGDPTIYRPDGAKAEAGRASHVRNVAFELVEAQVESDIPTPKVTAIRQEDEHLADVVENLLRNVIDKLPFERLNDEGERISPVQGGHGLLVDWQDGISGKDWMGDLRVTMMHPRGIIPQANVSQVADMDWIFLESPATRRQIRDAFGVALEENENESDPDARRLGDSPDNSGEIVTLVTCYYRNGKGGIGRYRWVNDTVVEDLEDYQVRRVQKCAACGEVGDGHRCRYCQSTKFTVEVEEYEELTEDIVTQNGTTIPAMTEQRDEFGQPALEPLTDGAGVKPDVYPIVVRKNVSKFGRFLGGSDIDAIADQQNTMNQLSTKIKTKVLGGGSFTTLPRDGVSIVNDQDNRIVRVDSPNKMQMIHTFNTQVDINMDLALRAQVYEEARQTIGITDSLQGRKDPTATSAVAKEFSAQQAAGRLESKRVMKRAMYQDLFEVIFKFFLAYCEEPRWLHKSNENGETEYLVFDRHDFLYQDEAGEWQYNTDFLFSCDSAAPLATDRQALWKEARMNFQQGAMGPVNEVTSLLRFWTQMEKLRYPLAADMRRSFEEELERQQQAAAQQQQAMAEAPVQAGGMGMNAAPAMDAAMMEGGGMV
;
A
#
# COMPACT_ATOMS: atom_id res chain seq x y z
N MET A 1 -9.87 -25.70 -31.45
CA MET A 1 -8.60 -25.79 -30.73
C MET A 1 -7.74 -26.89 -31.35
N LYS A 2 -6.46 -26.61 -31.62
CA LYS A 2 -5.52 -27.60 -32.14
C LYS A 2 -5.18 -28.63 -31.06
N ARG A 3 -4.84 -29.87 -31.44
CA ARG A 3 -4.53 -30.96 -30.47
C ARG A 3 -3.39 -30.62 -29.50
N GLU A 4 -2.50 -29.76 -29.94
CA GLU A 4 -1.34 -29.29 -29.18
C GLU A 4 -1.74 -28.26 -28.12
N GLU A 5 -2.62 -27.32 -28.47
CA GLU A 5 -3.21 -26.33 -27.55
C GLU A 5 -3.98 -27.01 -26.41
N LEU A 6 -4.79 -28.01 -26.76
CA LEU A 6 -5.50 -28.83 -25.75
C LEU A 6 -4.56 -29.56 -24.79
N ARG A 7 -3.41 -30.03 -25.29
CA ARG A 7 -2.42 -30.70 -24.45
C ARG A 7 -1.76 -29.71 -23.50
N LYS A 8 -1.41 -28.52 -23.99
CA LYS A 8 -0.82 -27.45 -23.17
C LYS A 8 -1.79 -26.99 -22.11
N LEU A 9 -3.06 -26.77 -22.46
CA LEU A 9 -4.11 -26.38 -21.51
C LEU A 9 -4.23 -27.41 -20.37
N ARG A 10 -4.35 -28.70 -20.70
CA ARG A 10 -4.45 -29.76 -19.67
C ARG A 10 -3.23 -29.80 -18.77
N GLN A 11 -2.04 -29.62 -19.31
CA GLN A 11 -0.84 -29.55 -18.47
C GLN A 11 -0.87 -28.42 -17.45
N TRP A 12 -1.37 -27.24 -17.82
CA TRP A 12 -1.50 -26.12 -16.90
C TRP A 12 -2.66 -26.31 -15.91
N GLN A 13 -3.76 -26.91 -16.33
CA GLN A 13 -4.87 -27.25 -15.44
C GLN A 13 -4.44 -28.30 -14.40
N ASP A 14 -3.75 -29.36 -14.78
CA ASP A 14 -3.22 -30.38 -13.85
C ASP A 14 -2.23 -29.78 -12.85
N ARG A 15 -1.37 -28.83 -13.29
CA ARG A 15 -0.47 -28.11 -12.38
C ARG A 15 -1.22 -27.22 -11.40
N LEU A 16 -2.24 -26.51 -11.86
CA LEU A 16 -3.09 -25.67 -11.02
C LEU A 16 -3.81 -26.50 -9.97
N GLU A 17 -4.39 -27.65 -10.36
CA GLU A 17 -5.08 -28.55 -9.45
C GLU A 17 -4.11 -29.07 -8.38
N THR A 18 -2.95 -29.57 -8.78
CA THR A 18 -1.91 -30.02 -7.84
C THR A 18 -1.47 -28.91 -6.88
N ALA A 19 -1.32 -27.67 -7.39
CA ALA A 19 -0.96 -26.53 -6.57
C ALA A 19 -2.07 -26.17 -5.57
N LYS A 20 -3.33 -26.19 -6.02
CA LYS A 20 -4.50 -25.96 -5.14
C LYS A 20 -4.61 -27.02 -4.06
N GLU A 21 -4.43 -28.29 -4.40
CA GLU A 21 -4.42 -29.37 -3.41
C GLU A 21 -3.35 -29.16 -2.33
N ALA A 22 -2.14 -28.73 -2.73
CA ALA A 22 -1.06 -28.46 -1.79
C ALA A 22 -1.36 -27.31 -0.81
N ILE A 23 -2.12 -26.29 -1.25
CA ILE A 23 -2.48 -25.13 -0.40
C ILE A 23 -3.92 -25.21 0.15
N GLN A 24 -4.69 -26.26 -0.16
CA GLN A 24 -6.09 -26.40 0.26
C GLN A 24 -6.30 -26.16 1.76
N PRO A 25 -5.44 -26.68 2.68
CA PRO A 25 -5.59 -26.40 4.10
C PRO A 25 -5.45 -24.91 4.46
N GLU A 26 -4.73 -24.14 3.65
CA GLU A 26 -4.61 -22.69 3.83
C GLU A 26 -5.84 -21.95 3.26
N LEU A 27 -6.34 -22.36 2.11
CA LEU A 27 -7.56 -21.81 1.51
C LEU A 27 -8.77 -21.99 2.44
N ASP A 28 -8.89 -23.18 3.07
CA ASP A 28 -9.93 -23.46 4.06
C ASP A 28 -9.82 -22.56 5.30
N ARG A 29 -8.59 -22.31 5.76
CA ARG A 29 -8.34 -21.37 6.86
C ARG A 29 -8.70 -19.94 6.50
N MET A 30 -8.40 -19.50 5.27
CA MET A 30 -8.73 -18.15 4.79
C MET A 30 -10.25 -17.89 4.87
N GLY A 31 -11.08 -18.86 4.45
CA GLY A 31 -12.53 -18.72 4.57
C GLY A 31 -13.02 -18.62 6.02
N LYS A 32 -12.39 -19.36 6.95
CA LYS A 32 -12.70 -19.24 8.38
C LYS A 32 -12.26 -17.90 8.97
N ARG A 33 -11.12 -17.38 8.57
CA ARG A 33 -10.61 -16.07 9.01
C ARG A 33 -11.55 -14.95 8.62
N GLU A 34 -12.03 -14.93 7.38
CA GLU A 34 -13.03 -13.96 6.90
C GLU A 34 -14.32 -14.06 7.74
N SER A 35 -14.86 -15.27 7.91
CA SER A 35 -16.05 -15.48 8.73
C SER A 35 -15.88 -14.95 10.16
N ILE A 36 -14.72 -15.19 10.79
CA ILE A 36 -14.44 -14.69 12.15
C ILE A 36 -14.35 -13.15 12.14
N TYR A 37 -13.68 -12.55 11.17
CA TYR A 37 -13.57 -11.09 11.03
C TYR A 37 -14.93 -10.44 10.80
N ASP A 38 -15.80 -11.06 10.01
CA ASP A 38 -17.16 -10.59 9.73
C ASP A 38 -18.13 -10.83 10.90
N GLY A 39 -17.66 -11.46 11.97
CA GLY A 39 -18.46 -11.68 13.18
C GLY A 39 -19.42 -12.87 13.08
N ASP A 40 -19.03 -13.93 12.39
CA ASP A 40 -19.80 -15.18 12.33
C ASP A 40 -20.13 -15.68 13.75
N PRO A 41 -21.40 -15.93 14.07
CA PRO A 41 -21.84 -16.46 15.35
C PRO A 41 -21.51 -17.94 15.57
N THR A 42 -20.86 -18.64 14.65
CA THR A 42 -20.57 -20.06 14.79
C THR A 42 -19.64 -20.32 15.97
N ILE A 43 -20.02 -21.29 16.82
CA ILE A 43 -19.21 -21.77 17.92
C ILE A 43 -18.52 -23.07 17.49
N TYR A 44 -17.20 -23.08 17.60
CA TYR A 44 -16.37 -24.22 17.25
C TYR A 44 -15.88 -24.98 18.50
N ARG A 45 -15.70 -26.28 18.37
CA ARG A 45 -15.01 -27.15 19.34
C ARG A 45 -13.48 -27.04 19.14
N PRO A 46 -12.69 -27.53 20.10
CA PRO A 46 -11.23 -27.56 19.94
C PRO A 46 -10.73 -28.30 18.70
N ASP A 47 -11.48 -29.30 18.23
CA ASP A 47 -11.21 -30.03 16.99
C ASP A 47 -11.59 -29.29 15.70
N GLY A 48 -12.11 -28.07 15.82
CA GLY A 48 -12.56 -27.24 14.70
C GLY A 48 -13.95 -27.61 14.16
N ALA A 49 -14.62 -28.62 14.71
CA ALA A 49 -16.00 -28.96 14.34
C ALA A 49 -17.00 -27.98 14.96
N LYS A 50 -18.19 -27.83 14.34
CA LYS A 50 -19.27 -27.04 14.93
C LYS A 50 -19.72 -27.66 16.25
N ALA A 51 -19.87 -26.85 17.29
CA ALA A 51 -20.42 -27.31 18.57
C ALA A 51 -21.91 -27.66 18.41
N GLU A 52 -22.44 -28.52 19.29
CA GLU A 52 -23.85 -28.90 19.27
C GLU A 52 -24.81 -27.70 19.43
N ALA A 53 -24.42 -26.69 20.21
CA ALA A 53 -25.17 -25.44 20.36
C ALA A 53 -25.04 -24.49 19.15
N GLY A 54 -24.17 -24.80 18.22
CA GLY A 54 -24.03 -24.26 16.86
C GLY A 54 -23.82 -22.78 16.69
N ARG A 55 -24.57 -21.90 17.35
CA ARG A 55 -24.57 -20.46 17.12
C ARG A 55 -24.63 -19.66 18.41
N ALA A 56 -23.81 -18.61 18.48
CA ALA A 56 -23.90 -17.62 19.53
C ALA A 56 -25.15 -16.74 19.36
N SER A 57 -25.86 -16.50 20.46
CA SER A 57 -26.99 -15.57 20.47
C SER A 57 -26.54 -14.10 20.66
N HIS A 58 -25.28 -13.91 20.98
CA HIS A 58 -24.65 -12.60 21.10
C HIS A 58 -23.17 -12.72 20.74
N VAL A 59 -22.76 -11.99 19.72
CA VAL A 59 -21.37 -11.91 19.25
C VAL A 59 -20.79 -10.56 19.68
N ARG A 60 -19.62 -10.60 20.31
CA ARG A 60 -18.74 -9.45 20.43
C ARG A 60 -17.55 -9.67 19.51
N ASN A 61 -17.52 -8.96 18.40
CA ASN A 61 -16.48 -9.11 17.40
C ASN A 61 -15.18 -8.40 17.84
N VAL A 62 -14.37 -9.13 18.61
CA VAL A 62 -13.06 -8.68 19.07
C VAL A 62 -12.06 -8.69 17.92
N ALA A 63 -12.18 -9.65 17.02
CA ALA A 63 -11.32 -9.79 15.85
C ALA A 63 -11.36 -8.53 14.99
N PHE A 64 -12.56 -8.04 14.65
CA PHE A 64 -12.73 -6.78 13.93
C PHE A 64 -12.12 -5.60 14.70
N GLU A 65 -12.46 -5.46 16.00
CA GLU A 65 -11.95 -4.36 16.83
C GLU A 65 -10.42 -4.29 16.84
N LEU A 66 -9.75 -5.45 16.93
CA LEU A 66 -8.29 -5.52 17.01
C LEU A 66 -7.62 -5.32 15.65
N VAL A 67 -8.23 -5.71 14.54
CA VAL A 67 -7.73 -5.42 13.20
C VAL A 67 -7.83 -3.93 12.91
N GLU A 68 -9.00 -3.31 13.16
CA GLU A 68 -9.19 -1.87 12.93
C GLU A 68 -8.25 -1.00 13.78
N ALA A 69 -7.87 -1.47 14.97
CA ALA A 69 -6.89 -0.75 15.80
C ALA A 69 -5.46 -0.73 15.25
N GLN A 70 -5.17 -1.53 14.22
CA GLN A 70 -3.85 -1.64 13.59
C GLN A 70 -3.77 -0.94 12.24
N VAL A 71 -4.89 -0.51 11.68
CA VAL A 71 -4.93 0.11 10.34
C VAL A 71 -4.07 1.38 10.33
N GLU A 72 -3.07 1.38 9.47
CA GLU A 72 -2.13 2.48 9.31
C GLU A 72 -2.34 3.16 7.95
N SER A 73 -2.70 4.43 7.97
CA SER A 73 -2.94 5.22 6.75
C SER A 73 -1.66 5.68 6.05
N ASP A 74 -0.49 5.48 6.68
CA ASP A 74 0.77 5.97 6.13
C ASP A 74 1.22 5.11 4.94
N ILE A 75 1.54 5.78 3.82
CA ILE A 75 2.10 5.16 2.62
C ILE A 75 3.60 5.44 2.63
N PRO A 76 4.46 4.40 2.60
CA PRO A 76 5.89 4.59 2.54
C PRO A 76 6.31 5.42 1.33
N THR A 77 7.08 6.48 1.56
CA THR A 77 7.59 7.33 0.48
C THR A 77 8.80 6.67 -0.18
N PRO A 78 8.89 6.68 -1.51
CA PRO A 78 10.03 6.12 -2.21
C PRO A 78 11.28 6.94 -1.93
N LYS A 79 12.39 6.24 -1.80
CA LYS A 79 13.74 6.80 -1.80
C LYS A 79 14.62 5.93 -2.68
N VAL A 80 15.25 6.56 -3.65
CA VAL A 80 16.12 5.90 -4.63
C VAL A 80 17.55 6.40 -4.43
N THR A 81 18.50 5.48 -4.45
CA THR A 81 19.92 5.79 -4.32
C THR A 81 20.67 5.15 -5.48
N ALA A 82 21.43 5.92 -6.21
CA ALA A 82 22.31 5.41 -7.25
C ALA A 82 23.47 4.61 -6.64
N ILE A 83 23.90 3.55 -7.31
CA ILE A 83 25.09 2.78 -6.92
C ILE A 83 26.36 3.55 -7.31
N ARG A 84 26.31 4.31 -8.41
CA ARG A 84 27.40 5.14 -8.90
C ARG A 84 27.11 6.62 -8.70
N GLN A 85 28.13 7.41 -8.37
CA GLN A 85 27.95 8.85 -8.12
C GLN A 85 27.50 9.61 -9.39
N GLU A 86 27.89 9.16 -10.56
CA GLU A 86 27.49 9.76 -11.85
C GLU A 86 25.99 9.66 -12.12
N ASP A 87 25.33 8.65 -11.56
CA ASP A 87 23.90 8.37 -11.76
C ASP A 87 23.00 9.02 -10.68
N GLU A 88 23.54 9.88 -9.81
CA GLU A 88 22.79 10.49 -8.71
C GLU A 88 21.60 11.31 -9.22
N HIS A 89 21.76 12.01 -10.36
CA HIS A 89 20.68 12.77 -10.98
C HIS A 89 19.56 11.86 -11.53
N LEU A 90 19.92 10.67 -12.08
CA LEU A 90 18.94 9.69 -12.54
C LEU A 90 18.16 9.10 -11.37
N ALA A 91 18.82 8.84 -10.24
CA ALA A 91 18.16 8.40 -9.03
C ALA A 91 17.12 9.42 -8.54
N ASP A 92 17.41 10.72 -8.62
CA ASP A 92 16.45 11.79 -8.29
C ASP A 92 15.25 11.81 -9.26
N VAL A 93 15.48 11.59 -10.55
CA VAL A 93 14.40 11.48 -11.55
C VAL A 93 13.51 10.26 -11.26
N VAL A 94 14.10 9.09 -10.97
CA VAL A 94 13.35 7.86 -10.62
C VAL A 94 12.55 8.05 -9.33
N GLU A 95 13.14 8.65 -8.30
CA GLU A 95 12.44 8.92 -7.03
C GLU A 95 11.20 9.81 -7.25
N ASN A 96 11.34 10.86 -8.06
CA ASN A 96 10.22 11.74 -8.38
C ASN A 96 9.19 11.08 -9.30
N LEU A 97 9.61 10.20 -10.23
CA LEU A 97 8.70 9.36 -11.01
C LEU A 97 7.81 8.52 -10.08
N LEU A 98 8.42 7.79 -9.14
CA LEU A 98 7.70 6.95 -8.20
C LEU A 98 6.74 7.75 -7.32
N ARG A 99 7.13 8.93 -6.83
CA ARG A 99 6.26 9.84 -6.08
C ARG A 99 5.05 10.27 -6.91
N ASN A 100 5.27 10.70 -8.16
CA ASN A 100 4.19 11.09 -9.06
C ASN A 100 3.24 9.92 -9.38
N VAL A 101 3.74 8.69 -9.49
CA VAL A 101 2.93 7.49 -9.67
C VAL A 101 2.06 7.22 -8.44
N ILE A 102 2.62 7.33 -7.23
CA ILE A 102 1.86 7.17 -5.98
C ILE A 102 0.75 8.20 -5.88
N ASP A 103 1.03 9.46 -6.20
CA ASP A 103 0.05 10.55 -6.13
C ASP A 103 -1.06 10.40 -7.17
N LYS A 104 -0.74 9.86 -8.34
CA LYS A 104 -1.68 9.66 -9.45
C LYS A 104 -2.60 8.46 -9.28
N LEU A 105 -2.05 7.35 -8.80
CA LEU A 105 -2.80 6.11 -8.61
C LEU A 105 -3.50 6.09 -7.24
N PRO A 106 -4.59 5.31 -7.07
CA PRO A 106 -5.38 5.30 -5.84
C PRO A 106 -4.70 4.52 -4.71
N PHE A 107 -3.43 4.83 -4.40
CA PHE A 107 -2.65 4.12 -3.39
C PHE A 107 -3.22 4.27 -1.98
N GLU A 108 -3.92 5.37 -1.66
CA GLU A 108 -4.60 5.51 -0.37
C GLU A 108 -5.64 4.41 -0.17
N ARG A 109 -6.45 4.12 -1.21
CA ARG A 109 -7.45 3.05 -1.15
C ARG A 109 -6.79 1.68 -1.11
N LEU A 110 -5.77 1.43 -1.94
CA LEU A 110 -5.05 0.16 -1.96
C LEU A 110 -4.36 -0.10 -0.61
N ASN A 111 -3.80 0.93 0.02
CA ASN A 111 -3.21 0.81 1.34
C ASN A 111 -4.28 0.51 2.41
N ASP A 112 -5.40 1.23 2.41
CA ASP A 112 -6.50 1.02 3.36
C ASP A 112 -7.07 -0.41 3.27
N GLU A 113 -7.30 -0.93 2.07
CA GLU A 113 -7.72 -2.31 1.83
C GLU A 113 -6.63 -3.31 2.29
N GLY A 114 -5.37 -3.07 1.94
CA GLY A 114 -4.23 -3.93 2.28
C GLY A 114 -3.97 -4.01 3.78
N GLU A 115 -4.15 -2.91 4.52
CA GLU A 115 -4.00 -2.87 5.97
C GLU A 115 -5.05 -3.73 6.70
N ARG A 116 -6.23 -3.96 6.11
CA ARG A 116 -7.25 -4.86 6.66
C ARG A 116 -7.05 -6.30 6.22
N ILE A 117 -6.76 -6.53 4.94
CA ILE A 117 -6.59 -7.88 4.40
C ILE A 117 -5.37 -8.58 5.01
N SER A 118 -4.24 -7.87 5.19
CA SER A 118 -3.00 -8.48 5.67
C SER A 118 -3.12 -9.11 7.05
N PRO A 119 -3.65 -8.46 8.10
CA PRO A 119 -3.86 -9.08 9.40
C PRO A 119 -4.85 -10.25 9.36
N VAL A 120 -5.88 -10.15 8.51
CA VAL A 120 -6.90 -11.20 8.37
C VAL A 120 -6.34 -12.41 7.67
N GLN A 121 -5.74 -12.24 6.49
CA GLN A 121 -5.33 -13.37 5.64
C GLN A 121 -3.86 -13.78 5.78
N GLY A 122 -3.06 -12.98 6.48
CA GLY A 122 -1.62 -13.19 6.61
C GLY A 122 -0.79 -12.52 5.53
N GLY A 123 -1.42 -11.78 4.63
CA GLY A 123 -0.79 -11.02 3.56
C GLY A 123 -1.73 -10.73 2.41
N HIS A 124 -1.25 -10.01 1.40
CA HIS A 124 -1.97 -9.73 0.15
C HIS A 124 -0.98 -9.55 -1.00
N GLY A 125 -1.47 -9.49 -2.23
CA GLY A 125 -0.67 -9.20 -3.41
C GLY A 125 -1.12 -7.93 -4.12
N LEU A 126 -0.19 -7.25 -4.78
CA LEU A 126 -0.44 -6.17 -5.72
C LEU A 126 -0.01 -6.64 -7.10
N LEU A 127 -0.91 -6.57 -8.07
CA LEU A 127 -0.62 -6.85 -9.47
C LEU A 127 -0.33 -5.52 -10.17
N VAL A 128 0.83 -5.43 -10.78
CA VAL A 128 1.27 -4.29 -11.60
C VAL A 128 1.07 -4.66 -13.07
N ASP A 129 0.36 -3.85 -13.81
CA ASP A 129 0.08 -4.07 -15.24
C ASP A 129 0.26 -2.78 -16.01
N TRP A 130 0.78 -2.88 -17.24
CA TRP A 130 0.86 -1.76 -18.15
C TRP A 130 -0.33 -1.77 -19.10
N GLN A 131 -0.99 -0.64 -19.27
CA GLN A 131 -2.18 -0.50 -20.10
C GLN A 131 -1.96 0.53 -21.20
N ASP A 132 -1.81 0.07 -22.44
CA ASP A 132 -1.61 0.92 -23.61
C ASP A 132 -2.84 1.76 -23.96
N GLY A 133 -4.03 1.37 -23.51
CA GLY A 133 -5.28 2.10 -23.73
C GLY A 133 -5.44 3.38 -22.92
N ILE A 134 -4.54 3.66 -21.98
CA ILE A 134 -4.53 4.90 -21.19
C ILE A 134 -3.66 5.92 -21.93
N SER A 135 -4.18 7.11 -22.17
CA SER A 135 -3.44 8.16 -22.88
C SER A 135 -3.57 9.52 -22.18
N GLY A 136 -2.51 10.32 -22.22
CA GLY A 136 -2.49 11.72 -21.84
C GLY A 136 -2.50 12.65 -23.06
N LYS A 137 -2.03 13.88 -22.88
CA LYS A 137 -1.94 14.86 -23.95
C LYS A 137 -0.86 14.47 -24.96
N ASP A 138 0.31 14.09 -24.46
CA ASP A 138 1.52 13.88 -25.25
C ASP A 138 2.14 12.49 -25.04
N TRP A 139 1.37 11.52 -24.51
CA TRP A 139 1.87 10.19 -24.18
C TRP A 139 0.76 9.13 -24.22
N MET A 140 1.16 7.88 -24.46
CA MET A 140 0.32 6.68 -24.43
C MET A 140 0.88 5.64 -23.47
N GLY A 141 -0.02 4.76 -22.98
CA GLY A 141 0.30 3.73 -22.01
C GLY A 141 0.49 4.30 -20.59
N ASP A 142 0.04 3.58 -19.60
CA ASP A 142 0.27 3.91 -18.19
C ASP A 142 0.12 2.69 -17.29
N LEU A 143 0.60 2.84 -16.08
CA LEU A 143 0.58 1.81 -15.07
C LEU A 143 -0.78 1.68 -14.40
N ARG A 144 -1.17 0.44 -14.15
CA ARG A 144 -2.28 0.10 -13.28
C ARG A 144 -1.81 -0.84 -12.17
N VAL A 145 -2.16 -0.51 -10.93
CA VAL A 145 -1.92 -1.37 -9.77
C VAL A 145 -3.26 -1.86 -9.24
N THR A 146 -3.40 -3.17 -9.07
CA THR A 146 -4.64 -3.80 -8.63
C THR A 146 -4.37 -4.69 -7.43
N MET A 147 -5.22 -4.57 -6.40
CA MET A 147 -5.19 -5.47 -5.25
C MET A 147 -5.62 -6.88 -5.66
N MET A 148 -4.82 -7.88 -5.27
CA MET A 148 -5.14 -9.29 -5.44
C MET A 148 -5.50 -9.90 -4.10
N HIS A 149 -6.69 -10.49 -4.05
CA HIS A 149 -7.10 -11.24 -2.86
C HIS A 149 -6.21 -12.47 -2.68
N PRO A 150 -5.70 -12.76 -1.46
CA PRO A 150 -4.76 -13.87 -1.22
C PRO A 150 -5.26 -15.24 -1.66
N ARG A 151 -6.56 -15.48 -1.62
CA ARG A 151 -7.17 -16.73 -2.11
C ARG A 151 -7.01 -16.95 -3.61
N GLY A 152 -6.90 -15.87 -4.36
CA GLY A 152 -6.68 -15.91 -5.81
C GLY A 152 -5.22 -16.04 -6.20
N ILE A 153 -4.28 -16.08 -5.25
CA ILE A 153 -2.85 -16.22 -5.52
C ILE A 153 -2.43 -17.63 -5.18
N ILE A 154 -2.07 -18.42 -6.18
CA ILE A 154 -1.70 -19.82 -6.04
C ILE A 154 -0.22 -19.96 -6.40
N PRO A 155 0.67 -19.98 -5.38
CA PRO A 155 2.11 -20.05 -5.58
C PRO A 155 2.57 -21.46 -5.92
N GLN A 156 3.77 -21.56 -6.48
CA GLN A 156 4.50 -22.81 -6.62
C GLN A 156 4.76 -23.43 -5.23
N ALA A 157 4.49 -24.70 -5.08
CA ALA A 157 4.69 -25.41 -3.81
C ALA A 157 6.16 -25.36 -3.37
N ASN A 158 6.37 -25.17 -2.06
CA ASN A 158 7.69 -25.10 -1.41
C ASN A 158 8.56 -23.90 -1.80
N VAL A 159 8.06 -22.91 -2.54
CA VAL A 159 8.75 -21.66 -2.83
C VAL A 159 8.08 -20.53 -2.06
N SER A 160 8.87 -19.73 -1.34
CA SER A 160 8.34 -18.67 -0.46
C SER A 160 8.48 -17.26 -1.00
N GLN A 161 9.25 -17.07 -2.07
CA GLN A 161 9.45 -15.78 -2.73
C GLN A 161 9.01 -15.86 -4.18
N VAL A 162 8.35 -14.80 -4.65
CA VAL A 162 7.84 -14.74 -6.04
C VAL A 162 8.97 -14.80 -7.06
N ALA A 163 10.10 -14.14 -6.77
CA ALA A 163 11.26 -14.10 -7.65
C ALA A 163 11.86 -15.48 -7.95
N ASP A 164 11.77 -16.41 -7.00
CA ASP A 164 12.34 -17.76 -7.10
C ASP A 164 11.39 -18.78 -7.76
N MET A 165 10.16 -18.36 -8.13
CA MET A 165 9.17 -19.27 -8.70
C MET A 165 9.40 -19.49 -10.19
N ASP A 166 9.21 -20.72 -10.63
CA ASP A 166 9.15 -21.04 -12.07
C ASP A 166 7.79 -20.65 -12.67
N TRP A 167 6.76 -20.64 -11.85
CA TRP A 167 5.40 -20.25 -12.24
C TRP A 167 4.55 -19.82 -11.03
N ILE A 168 3.56 -18.98 -11.30
CA ILE A 168 2.57 -18.54 -10.33
C ILE A 168 1.21 -18.41 -11.02
N PHE A 169 0.13 -18.89 -10.37
CA PHE A 169 -1.23 -18.71 -10.88
C PHE A 169 -1.95 -17.60 -10.13
N LEU A 170 -2.73 -16.83 -10.87
CA LEU A 170 -3.62 -15.81 -10.36
C LEU A 170 -5.04 -16.12 -10.83
N GLU A 171 -5.98 -16.23 -9.91
CA GLU A 171 -7.41 -16.37 -10.17
C GLU A 171 -8.12 -15.05 -9.90
N SER A 172 -8.81 -14.54 -10.89
CA SER A 172 -9.58 -13.31 -10.76
C SER A 172 -10.97 -13.48 -11.34
N PRO A 173 -12.01 -12.94 -10.68
CA PRO A 173 -13.35 -12.92 -11.25
C PRO A 173 -13.38 -11.94 -12.41
N ALA A 174 -14.02 -12.33 -13.51
CA ALA A 174 -14.25 -11.47 -14.66
C ALA A 174 -15.65 -11.74 -15.21
N THR A 175 -16.27 -10.76 -15.84
CA THR A 175 -17.51 -10.99 -16.58
C THR A 175 -17.21 -11.53 -17.96
N ARG A 176 -18.09 -12.37 -18.52
CA ARG A 176 -17.99 -12.85 -19.90
C ARG A 176 -17.85 -11.71 -20.90
N ARG A 177 -18.51 -10.58 -20.63
CA ARG A 177 -18.41 -9.37 -21.43
C ARG A 177 -17.00 -8.79 -21.39
N GLN A 178 -16.40 -8.65 -20.19
CA GLN A 178 -15.01 -8.17 -20.06
C GLN A 178 -14.03 -9.03 -20.82
N ILE A 179 -14.18 -10.37 -20.76
CA ILE A 179 -13.30 -11.29 -21.50
C ILE A 179 -13.46 -11.11 -23.00
N ARG A 180 -14.70 -11.03 -23.48
CA ARG A 180 -14.96 -10.79 -24.91
C ARG A 180 -14.40 -9.44 -25.38
N ASP A 181 -14.59 -8.38 -24.57
CA ASP A 181 -14.16 -7.04 -24.94
C ASP A 181 -12.63 -6.90 -24.88
N ALA A 182 -11.96 -7.58 -23.95
CA ALA A 182 -10.50 -7.55 -23.78
C ALA A 182 -9.75 -8.49 -24.74
N PHE A 183 -10.29 -9.68 -25.00
CA PHE A 183 -9.58 -10.73 -25.73
C PHE A 183 -10.25 -11.16 -27.05
N GLY A 184 -11.41 -10.63 -27.35
CA GLY A 184 -12.17 -11.02 -28.57
C GLY A 184 -12.73 -12.44 -28.55
N VAL A 185 -12.67 -13.15 -27.41
CA VAL A 185 -13.10 -14.53 -27.25
C VAL A 185 -14.52 -14.59 -26.68
N ALA A 186 -15.45 -15.23 -27.40
CA ALA A 186 -16.78 -15.49 -26.91
C ALA A 186 -16.80 -16.81 -26.13
N LEU A 187 -17.21 -16.75 -24.86
CA LEU A 187 -17.38 -17.93 -24.01
C LEU A 187 -18.78 -18.51 -24.20
N GLU A 188 -18.86 -19.85 -24.31
CA GLU A 188 -20.16 -20.56 -24.38
C GLU A 188 -20.89 -20.49 -23.03
N GLU A 189 -22.21 -20.45 -23.06
CA GLU A 189 -23.05 -20.50 -21.88
C GLU A 189 -23.11 -21.95 -21.36
N ASN A 190 -22.25 -22.30 -20.44
CA ASN A 190 -22.34 -23.58 -19.71
C ASN A 190 -23.11 -23.35 -18.41
N GLU A 191 -24.19 -24.12 -18.22
CA GLU A 191 -25.14 -23.95 -17.11
C GLU A 191 -24.57 -24.25 -15.71
N ASN A 192 -23.33 -24.77 -15.58
CA ASN A 192 -22.82 -25.32 -14.32
C ASN A 192 -21.64 -24.57 -13.68
N GLU A 193 -21.29 -23.36 -14.14
CA GLU A 193 -19.99 -22.76 -13.84
C GLU A 193 -20.00 -21.52 -12.96
N SER A 194 -20.86 -21.46 -12.00
CA SER A 194 -20.69 -20.49 -10.94
C SER A 194 -19.77 -21.06 -9.85
N ASP A 195 -18.48 -20.72 -9.94
CA ASP A 195 -17.56 -20.92 -8.82
C ASP A 195 -18.14 -20.21 -7.58
N PRO A 196 -18.40 -20.96 -6.49
CA PRO A 196 -18.92 -20.34 -5.26
C PRO A 196 -18.02 -19.25 -4.70
N ASP A 197 -16.72 -19.25 -5.02
CA ASP A 197 -15.76 -18.25 -4.57
C ASP A 197 -15.77 -17.00 -5.45
N ALA A 198 -16.10 -17.10 -6.74
CA ALA A 198 -16.33 -15.95 -7.61
C ALA A 198 -17.58 -15.14 -7.18
N ARG A 199 -18.55 -15.79 -6.53
CA ARG A 199 -19.77 -15.12 -6.00
C ARG A 199 -19.50 -14.19 -4.83
N ARG A 200 -18.39 -14.34 -4.10
CA ARG A 200 -18.11 -13.50 -2.91
C ARG A 200 -17.63 -12.10 -3.25
N LEU A 201 -17.15 -11.87 -4.47
CA LEU A 201 -16.64 -10.57 -4.93
C LEU A 201 -17.70 -9.66 -5.57
N GLY A 202 -18.93 -10.12 -5.68
CA GLY A 202 -20.01 -9.34 -6.26
C GLY A 202 -21.38 -9.96 -5.99
N ASP A 203 -21.90 -9.75 -4.77
CA ASP A 203 -23.24 -10.15 -4.37
C ASP A 203 -24.34 -9.38 -5.15
N SER A 204 -24.51 -9.74 -6.40
CA SER A 204 -25.75 -9.43 -7.09
C SER A 204 -26.38 -10.71 -7.60
N PRO A 205 -27.55 -11.12 -7.09
CA PRO A 205 -28.22 -12.35 -7.51
C PRO A 205 -28.56 -12.39 -9.00
N ASP A 206 -28.58 -11.22 -9.65
CA ASP A 206 -28.94 -11.09 -11.08
C ASP A 206 -27.78 -11.38 -12.05
N ASN A 207 -26.53 -11.46 -11.58
CA ASN A 207 -25.35 -11.64 -12.46
C ASN A 207 -24.62 -12.97 -12.26
N SER A 208 -25.19 -13.93 -11.56
CA SER A 208 -24.51 -15.20 -11.22
C SER A 208 -24.11 -16.06 -12.44
N GLY A 209 -24.72 -15.85 -13.60
CA GLY A 209 -24.36 -16.52 -14.86
C GLY A 209 -23.35 -15.79 -15.73
N GLU A 210 -23.00 -14.54 -15.40
CA GLU A 210 -22.06 -13.73 -16.18
C GLU A 210 -20.63 -13.72 -15.63
N ILE A 211 -20.44 -14.09 -14.33
CA ILE A 211 -19.12 -14.06 -13.67
C ILE A 211 -18.45 -15.42 -13.86
N VAL A 212 -17.24 -15.38 -14.38
CA VAL A 212 -16.36 -16.55 -14.60
C VAL A 212 -15.00 -16.29 -13.96
N THR A 213 -14.29 -17.36 -13.63
CA THR A 213 -12.93 -17.25 -13.09
C THR A 213 -11.92 -17.23 -14.24
N LEU A 214 -11.25 -16.10 -14.41
CA LEU A 214 -10.10 -15.98 -15.30
C LEU A 214 -8.86 -16.45 -14.57
N VAL A 215 -8.26 -17.53 -15.05
CA VAL A 215 -6.99 -18.04 -14.54
C VAL A 215 -5.85 -17.47 -15.39
N THR A 216 -4.90 -16.82 -14.75
CA THR A 216 -3.67 -16.32 -15.36
C THR A 216 -2.48 -17.06 -14.78
N CYS A 217 -1.68 -17.69 -15.63
CA CYS A 217 -0.40 -18.28 -15.27
C CYS A 217 0.72 -17.41 -15.79
N TYR A 218 1.58 -16.93 -14.91
CA TYR A 218 2.87 -16.38 -15.28
C TYR A 218 3.94 -17.44 -15.06
N TYR A 219 4.82 -17.65 -16.03
CA TYR A 219 5.85 -18.69 -15.95
C TYR A 219 7.14 -18.24 -16.61
N ARG A 220 8.29 -18.69 -16.06
CA ARG A 220 9.59 -18.47 -16.71
C ARG A 220 9.67 -19.34 -17.95
N ASN A 221 9.96 -18.72 -19.08
CA ASN A 221 10.18 -19.45 -20.30
C ASN A 221 11.65 -19.92 -20.40
N GLY A 222 11.91 -20.90 -21.26
CA GLY A 222 13.28 -21.41 -21.45
C GLY A 222 14.26 -20.45 -22.15
N LYS A 223 13.81 -19.23 -22.49
CA LYS A 223 14.56 -18.18 -23.20
C LYS A 223 14.92 -17.00 -22.29
N GLY A 224 14.67 -17.10 -20.99
CA GLY A 224 14.96 -16.05 -20.02
C GLY A 224 13.87 -14.98 -19.87
N GLY A 225 12.71 -15.11 -20.54
CA GLY A 225 11.58 -14.21 -20.39
C GLY A 225 10.46 -14.80 -19.54
N ILE A 226 9.39 -14.03 -19.36
CA ILE A 226 8.21 -14.45 -18.63
C ILE A 226 7.03 -14.63 -19.59
N GLY A 227 6.49 -15.87 -19.64
CA GLY A 227 5.30 -16.20 -20.40
C GLY A 227 4.03 -15.90 -19.60
N ARG A 228 2.94 -15.66 -20.31
CA ARG A 228 1.61 -15.47 -19.74
C ARG A 228 0.61 -16.36 -20.46
N TYR A 229 -0.05 -17.22 -19.69
CA TYR A 229 -1.06 -18.15 -20.21
C TYR A 229 -2.37 -17.92 -19.47
N ARG A 230 -3.44 -17.60 -20.21
CA ARG A 230 -4.74 -17.27 -19.64
C ARG A 230 -5.81 -18.18 -20.20
N TRP A 231 -6.70 -18.65 -19.33
CA TRP A 231 -7.84 -19.48 -19.74
C TRP A 231 -9.04 -19.27 -18.83
N VAL A 232 -10.20 -19.62 -19.35
CA VAL A 232 -11.45 -19.73 -18.60
C VAL A 232 -12.01 -21.12 -18.89
N ASN A 233 -12.15 -21.94 -17.86
CA ASN A 233 -12.57 -23.32 -18.00
C ASN A 233 -11.72 -24.09 -19.01
N ASP A 234 -12.31 -24.55 -20.11
CA ASP A 234 -11.62 -25.26 -21.19
C ASP A 234 -11.26 -24.35 -22.39
N THR A 235 -11.45 -23.04 -22.26
CA THR A 235 -11.19 -22.08 -23.34
C THR A 235 -9.93 -21.27 -23.05
N VAL A 236 -8.94 -21.39 -23.94
CA VAL A 236 -7.74 -20.55 -23.89
C VAL A 236 -8.09 -19.16 -24.39
N VAL A 237 -7.79 -18.16 -23.59
CA VAL A 237 -8.05 -16.75 -23.87
C VAL A 237 -6.80 -16.07 -24.42
N GLU A 238 -5.64 -16.42 -23.87
CA GLU A 238 -4.36 -15.84 -24.26
C GLU A 238 -3.22 -16.85 -24.05
N ASP A 239 -2.29 -16.92 -24.99
CA ASP A 239 -1.06 -17.69 -24.90
C ASP A 239 0.11 -16.85 -25.41
N LEU A 240 0.90 -16.30 -24.49
CA LEU A 240 2.05 -15.50 -24.78
C LEU A 240 3.29 -16.17 -24.23
N GLU A 241 4.18 -16.62 -25.11
CA GLU A 241 5.45 -17.23 -24.70
C GLU A 241 6.34 -16.22 -23.95
N ASP A 242 6.29 -14.96 -24.38
CA ASP A 242 6.88 -13.81 -23.69
C ASP A 242 5.84 -12.67 -23.69
N TYR A 243 5.26 -12.37 -22.52
CA TYR A 243 4.25 -11.33 -22.43
C TYR A 243 4.85 -9.94 -22.26
N GLN A 244 6.12 -9.87 -21.91
CA GLN A 244 6.84 -8.62 -21.68
C GLN A 244 7.37 -8.00 -22.97
N VAL A 245 7.25 -8.71 -24.09
CA VAL A 245 7.45 -8.13 -25.43
C VAL A 245 6.28 -7.21 -25.74
N ARG A 246 6.59 -6.00 -26.15
CA ARG A 246 5.60 -4.98 -26.46
C ARG A 246 4.74 -5.36 -27.64
N ARG A 247 3.47 -5.02 -27.57
CA ARG A 247 2.49 -5.18 -28.64
C ARG A 247 1.79 -3.87 -28.87
N VAL A 248 1.80 -3.42 -30.09
CA VAL A 248 1.21 -2.15 -30.49
C VAL A 248 -0.03 -2.41 -31.32
N GLN A 249 -1.08 -1.65 -31.04
CA GLN A 249 -2.27 -1.67 -31.90
C GLN A 249 -2.09 -0.66 -33.01
N LYS A 250 -1.83 -1.14 -34.23
CA LYS A 250 -1.71 -0.29 -35.43
C LYS A 250 -3.02 -0.21 -36.16
N CYS A 251 -3.38 0.99 -36.61
CA CYS A 251 -4.57 1.21 -37.44
C CYS A 251 -4.42 0.52 -38.78
N ALA A 252 -5.34 -0.41 -39.12
CA ALA A 252 -5.32 -1.14 -40.38
C ALA A 252 -5.44 -0.27 -41.64
N ALA A 253 -5.84 1.01 -41.48
CA ALA A 253 -6.06 1.93 -42.61
C ALA A 253 -4.87 2.88 -42.87
N CYS A 254 -4.18 3.33 -41.82
CA CYS A 254 -3.09 4.31 -41.94
C CYS A 254 -1.78 3.87 -41.28
N GLY A 255 -1.75 2.72 -40.59
CA GLY A 255 -0.55 2.21 -39.90
C GLY A 255 -0.24 2.89 -38.58
N GLU A 256 -0.94 3.94 -38.20
CA GLU A 256 -0.67 4.70 -36.98
C GLU A 256 -1.02 3.92 -35.72
N VAL A 257 -0.20 4.08 -34.70
CA VAL A 257 -0.42 3.47 -33.39
C VAL A 257 -1.62 4.12 -32.69
N GLY A 258 -2.48 3.35 -32.08
CA GLY A 258 -3.68 3.85 -31.42
C GLY A 258 -4.16 2.98 -30.27
N ASP A 259 -5.19 3.47 -29.59
CA ASP A 259 -5.82 2.86 -28.42
C ASP A 259 -6.79 1.68 -28.74
N GLY A 260 -6.86 1.27 -30.00
CA GLY A 260 -7.75 0.18 -30.43
C GLY A 260 -9.22 0.57 -30.61
N HIS A 261 -9.62 1.78 -30.22
CA HIS A 261 -11.01 2.22 -30.32
C HIS A 261 -11.27 3.02 -31.59
N ARG A 262 -10.55 4.11 -31.80
CA ARG A 262 -10.71 4.96 -32.95
C ARG A 262 -9.41 5.67 -33.29
N CYS A 263 -8.93 5.50 -34.50
CA CYS A 263 -7.71 6.15 -34.96
C CYS A 263 -7.84 7.68 -34.91
N ARG A 264 -6.90 8.35 -34.29
CA ARG A 264 -6.88 9.82 -34.16
C ARG A 264 -6.69 10.51 -35.51
N TYR A 265 -6.02 9.86 -36.46
CA TYR A 265 -5.69 10.43 -37.76
C TYR A 265 -6.76 10.15 -38.82
N CYS A 266 -7.11 8.87 -39.04
CA CYS A 266 -8.03 8.48 -40.13
C CYS A 266 -9.43 8.12 -39.63
N GLN A 267 -9.72 8.17 -38.35
CA GLN A 267 -11.00 7.86 -37.72
C GLN A 267 -11.47 6.40 -37.93
N SER A 268 -10.61 5.51 -38.42
CA SER A 268 -10.89 4.08 -38.55
C SER A 268 -11.07 3.43 -37.18
N THR A 269 -11.91 2.40 -37.13
CA THR A 269 -12.12 1.56 -35.93
C THR A 269 -11.46 0.19 -36.05
N LYS A 270 -10.73 -0.05 -37.14
CA LYS A 270 -10.05 -1.32 -37.39
C LYS A 270 -8.60 -1.20 -37.02
N PHE A 271 -8.17 -2.02 -36.04
CA PHE A 271 -6.79 -2.11 -35.59
C PHE A 271 -6.29 -3.54 -35.79
N THR A 272 -5.02 -3.68 -36.03
CA THR A 272 -4.26 -4.94 -36.01
C THR A 272 -3.27 -4.88 -34.87
N VAL A 273 -3.14 -5.99 -34.14
CA VAL A 273 -2.12 -6.09 -33.08
C VAL A 273 -0.85 -6.61 -33.74
N GLU A 274 0.19 -5.82 -33.71
CA GLU A 274 1.54 -6.22 -34.16
C GLU A 274 2.45 -6.36 -32.96
N VAL A 275 3.33 -7.36 -33.00
CA VAL A 275 4.46 -7.43 -32.05
C VAL A 275 5.48 -6.43 -32.55
N GLU A 276 5.80 -5.46 -31.74
CA GLU A 276 6.86 -4.54 -32.07
C GLU A 276 8.20 -5.26 -31.85
N GLU A 277 8.73 -5.77 -32.96
CA GLU A 277 10.13 -6.12 -33.04
C GLU A 277 10.85 -4.78 -33.21
N TYR A 278 11.61 -4.38 -32.22
CA TYR A 278 12.55 -3.25 -32.09
C TYR A 278 12.61 -2.32 -33.32
N GLU A 279 12.14 -1.08 -33.19
CA GLU A 279 12.38 -0.08 -34.22
C GLU A 279 13.87 0.31 -34.20
N GLU A 280 14.51 0.19 -35.37
CA GLU A 280 15.86 0.70 -35.55
C GLU A 280 15.81 2.23 -35.47
N LEU A 281 16.69 2.84 -34.69
CA LEU A 281 16.81 4.28 -34.62
C LEU A 281 17.27 4.80 -35.99
N THR A 282 16.49 5.67 -36.60
CA THR A 282 16.79 6.29 -37.91
C THR A 282 17.60 7.58 -37.77
N GLU A 283 17.53 8.23 -36.61
CA GLU A 283 18.22 9.50 -36.35
C GLU A 283 18.81 9.46 -34.93
N ASP A 284 19.89 10.23 -34.71
CA ASP A 284 20.52 10.37 -33.41
C ASP A 284 19.51 11.00 -32.42
N ILE A 285 19.36 10.38 -31.25
CA ILE A 285 18.52 10.90 -30.19
C ILE A 285 19.36 11.81 -29.27
N VAL A 286 18.90 13.04 -29.09
CA VAL A 286 19.45 13.94 -28.08
C VAL A 286 18.53 13.90 -26.88
N THR A 287 19.01 13.33 -25.78
CA THR A 287 18.26 13.25 -24.53
C THR A 287 18.04 14.64 -23.93
N GLN A 288 17.06 14.75 -23.03
CA GLN A 288 16.77 16.02 -22.31
C GLN A 288 18.01 16.52 -21.51
N ASN A 289 18.90 15.65 -21.10
CA ASN A 289 20.15 15.97 -20.42
C ASN A 289 21.29 16.37 -21.38
N GLY A 290 21.03 16.39 -22.68
CA GLY A 290 22.00 16.78 -23.69
C GLY A 290 22.97 15.66 -24.10
N THR A 291 22.75 14.43 -23.69
CA THR A 291 23.50 13.26 -24.15
C THR A 291 23.03 12.87 -25.55
N THR A 292 23.93 12.72 -26.48
CA THR A 292 23.60 12.27 -27.84
C THR A 292 23.78 10.77 -27.94
N ILE A 293 22.70 10.04 -28.25
CA ILE A 293 22.69 8.62 -28.50
C ILE A 293 22.71 8.43 -30.01
N PRO A 294 23.79 7.87 -30.57
CA PRO A 294 23.90 7.73 -32.02
C PRO A 294 22.94 6.68 -32.55
N ALA A 295 22.31 6.95 -33.70
CA ALA A 295 21.46 5.97 -34.38
C ALA A 295 22.23 4.74 -34.85
N MET A 296 23.53 4.86 -35.08
CA MET A 296 24.40 3.78 -35.51
C MET A 296 25.50 3.58 -34.46
N THR A 297 25.68 2.34 -34.04
CA THR A 297 26.73 1.94 -33.10
C THR A 297 27.77 1.06 -33.79
N GLU A 298 29.04 1.17 -33.34
CA GLU A 298 30.09 0.26 -33.80
C GLU A 298 30.00 -1.04 -33.02
N GLN A 299 29.56 -2.10 -33.66
CA GLN A 299 29.63 -3.47 -33.16
C GLN A 299 30.71 -4.25 -33.91
N ARG A 300 31.19 -5.35 -33.32
CA ARG A 300 32.12 -6.25 -33.98
C ARG A 300 31.32 -7.35 -34.68
N ASP A 301 31.57 -7.49 -35.99
CA ASP A 301 31.00 -8.60 -36.75
C ASP A 301 31.51 -9.98 -36.29
N GLU A 302 30.95 -11.05 -36.81
CA GLU A 302 31.36 -12.42 -36.52
C GLU A 302 32.87 -12.70 -36.78
N PHE A 303 33.55 -11.81 -37.51
CA PHE A 303 34.97 -11.87 -37.82
C PHE A 303 35.81 -10.91 -36.98
N GLY A 304 35.20 -10.20 -36.01
CA GLY A 304 35.86 -9.27 -35.11
C GLY A 304 36.23 -7.93 -35.75
N GLN A 305 35.69 -7.59 -36.94
CA GLN A 305 35.87 -6.28 -37.56
C GLN A 305 34.78 -5.30 -37.11
N PRO A 306 35.10 -4.02 -36.95
CA PRO A 306 34.12 -3.00 -36.59
C PRO A 306 33.09 -2.85 -37.74
N ALA A 307 31.85 -3.12 -37.46
CA ALA A 307 30.71 -2.89 -38.33
C ALA A 307 29.75 -1.86 -37.68
N LEU A 308 29.21 -0.95 -38.46
CA LEU A 308 28.18 -0.04 -37.99
C LEU A 308 26.83 -0.75 -38.08
N GLU A 309 26.20 -0.99 -36.93
CA GLU A 309 24.85 -1.53 -36.85
C GLU A 309 23.88 -0.49 -36.28
N PRO A 310 22.62 -0.47 -36.73
CA PRO A 310 21.66 0.44 -36.15
C PRO A 310 21.38 0.07 -34.69
N LEU A 311 21.38 1.09 -33.84
CA LEU A 311 20.93 0.92 -32.45
C LEU A 311 19.42 0.75 -32.47
N THR A 312 18.93 -0.28 -31.82
CA THR A 312 17.49 -0.53 -31.72
C THR A 312 16.92 0.10 -30.45
N ASP A 313 15.90 0.92 -30.59
CA ASP A 313 15.21 1.51 -29.46
C ASP A 313 14.53 0.41 -28.63
N GLY A 314 14.86 0.36 -27.33
CA GLY A 314 14.29 -0.62 -26.40
C GLY A 314 14.74 -2.07 -26.62
N ALA A 315 15.72 -2.32 -27.50
CA ALA A 315 16.28 -3.65 -27.67
C ALA A 315 16.73 -4.22 -26.34
N GLY A 316 16.09 -5.30 -25.90
CA GLY A 316 16.47 -6.04 -24.71
C GLY A 316 15.97 -5.52 -23.37
N VAL A 317 15.25 -4.39 -23.32
CA VAL A 317 14.66 -3.96 -22.06
C VAL A 317 13.38 -4.75 -21.80
N LYS A 318 13.51 -5.74 -20.94
CA LYS A 318 12.38 -6.47 -20.38
C LYS A 318 12.37 -6.25 -18.88
N PRO A 319 11.21 -6.11 -18.26
CA PRO A 319 11.14 -6.02 -16.80
C PRO A 319 11.81 -7.22 -16.11
N ASP A 320 11.77 -8.42 -16.72
CA ASP A 320 12.29 -9.70 -16.19
C ASP A 320 11.91 -9.96 -14.73
N VAL A 321 10.78 -9.43 -14.31
CA VAL A 321 10.19 -9.61 -12.99
C VAL A 321 8.73 -10.00 -13.13
N TYR A 322 8.26 -10.84 -12.21
CA TYR A 322 6.83 -11.11 -12.14
C TYR A 322 6.06 -9.82 -11.80
N PRO A 323 4.90 -9.60 -12.44
CA PRO A 323 4.11 -8.39 -12.24
C PRO A 323 3.33 -8.41 -10.91
N ILE A 324 3.70 -9.24 -9.97
CA ILE A 324 3.04 -9.39 -8.68
C ILE A 324 4.02 -9.18 -7.54
N VAL A 325 3.63 -8.32 -6.62
CA VAL A 325 4.37 -8.04 -5.38
C VAL A 325 3.51 -8.49 -4.20
N VAL A 326 4.10 -9.18 -3.23
CA VAL A 326 3.38 -9.80 -2.11
C VAL A 326 3.85 -9.22 -0.78
N ARG A 327 2.89 -8.70 0.00
CA ARG A 327 3.10 -8.32 1.40
C ARG A 327 2.80 -9.50 2.31
N LYS A 328 3.71 -9.77 3.25
CA LYS A 328 3.48 -10.69 4.38
C LYS A 328 3.06 -9.87 5.61
N ASN A 329 2.06 -10.34 6.38
CA ASN A 329 1.70 -9.68 7.64
C ASN A 329 2.79 -9.89 8.70
N VAL A 330 2.98 -11.14 9.12
CA VAL A 330 4.08 -11.55 10.00
C VAL A 330 4.84 -12.66 9.31
N SER A 331 6.14 -12.46 9.06
CA SER A 331 6.95 -13.45 8.36
C SER A 331 6.97 -14.79 9.10
N LYS A 332 6.71 -15.88 8.37
CA LYS A 332 6.85 -17.27 8.84
C LYS A 332 7.74 -18.03 7.89
N PHE A 333 8.75 -18.70 8.45
CA PHE A 333 9.71 -19.47 7.65
C PHE A 333 9.00 -20.53 6.77
N GLY A 334 9.40 -20.58 5.51
CA GLY A 334 8.86 -21.55 4.54
C GLY A 334 7.41 -21.34 4.11
N ARG A 335 6.77 -20.21 4.48
CA ARG A 335 5.42 -19.88 4.02
C ARG A 335 5.44 -18.72 3.02
N PHE A 336 4.63 -18.87 2.01
CA PHE A 336 4.43 -17.83 0.99
C PHE A 336 3.76 -16.60 1.60
N LEU A 337 2.62 -16.75 2.24
CA LEU A 337 1.99 -15.73 3.07
C LEU A 337 2.47 -15.82 4.51
N GLY A 338 2.38 -14.73 5.24
CA GLY A 338 2.73 -14.64 6.64
C GLY A 338 1.74 -15.30 7.59
N GLY A 339 1.86 -15.00 8.88
CA GLY A 339 0.91 -15.37 9.90
C GLY A 339 -0.29 -14.44 9.94
N SER A 340 -1.50 -15.00 10.07
CA SER A 340 -2.72 -14.24 10.31
C SER A 340 -2.87 -13.91 11.80
N ASP A 341 -3.31 -12.70 12.11
CA ASP A 341 -3.66 -12.29 13.47
C ASP A 341 -4.96 -12.98 13.92
N ILE A 342 -5.88 -13.21 12.98
CA ILE A 342 -7.13 -13.90 13.27
C ILE A 342 -6.88 -15.34 13.73
N ASP A 343 -5.92 -16.05 13.10
CA ASP A 343 -5.52 -17.38 13.57
C ASP A 343 -4.99 -17.35 15.01
N ALA A 344 -4.27 -16.28 15.36
CA ALA A 344 -3.68 -16.15 16.69
C ALA A 344 -4.72 -15.93 17.80
N ILE A 345 -5.87 -15.35 17.48
CA ILE A 345 -6.93 -15.03 18.45
C ILE A 345 -8.24 -15.80 18.22
N ALA A 346 -8.25 -16.75 17.30
CA ALA A 346 -9.46 -17.49 16.95
C ALA A 346 -10.11 -18.19 18.15
N ASP A 347 -9.29 -18.74 19.07
CA ASP A 347 -9.77 -19.40 20.29
C ASP A 347 -10.38 -18.39 21.27
N GLN A 348 -9.74 -17.24 21.44
CA GLN A 348 -10.26 -16.16 22.28
C GLN A 348 -11.59 -15.62 21.73
N GLN A 349 -11.70 -15.41 20.41
CA GLN A 349 -12.96 -14.99 19.78
C GLN A 349 -14.07 -16.02 19.97
N ASN A 350 -13.76 -17.32 19.80
CA ASN A 350 -14.71 -18.40 20.03
C ASN A 350 -15.18 -18.44 21.50
N THR A 351 -14.26 -18.33 22.45
CA THR A 351 -14.56 -18.27 23.89
C THR A 351 -15.40 -17.03 24.23
N MET A 352 -15.14 -15.88 23.60
CA MET A 352 -15.96 -14.67 23.74
C MET A 352 -17.39 -14.89 23.28
N ASN A 353 -17.61 -15.57 22.16
CA ASN A 353 -18.93 -15.91 21.64
C ASN A 353 -19.70 -16.82 22.61
N GLN A 354 -19.01 -17.83 23.18
CA GLN A 354 -19.58 -18.74 24.17
C GLN A 354 -19.98 -18.01 25.47
N LEU A 355 -19.06 -17.22 26.04
CA LEU A 355 -19.29 -16.47 27.28
C LEU A 355 -20.40 -15.43 27.11
N SER A 356 -20.38 -14.67 26.02
CA SER A 356 -21.40 -13.65 25.74
C SER A 356 -22.79 -14.27 25.59
N THR A 357 -22.87 -15.42 24.93
CA THR A 357 -24.13 -16.20 24.82
C THR A 357 -24.59 -16.71 26.19
N LYS A 358 -23.67 -17.30 26.98
CA LYS A 358 -23.97 -17.81 28.33
C LYS A 358 -24.44 -16.66 29.26
N ILE A 359 -23.77 -15.53 29.27
CA ILE A 359 -24.16 -14.35 30.06
C ILE A 359 -25.56 -13.89 29.66
N LYS A 360 -25.80 -13.71 28.36
CA LYS A 360 -27.13 -13.31 27.85
C LYS A 360 -28.22 -14.29 28.26
N THR A 361 -28.00 -15.59 28.11
CA THR A 361 -28.94 -16.63 28.49
C THR A 361 -29.24 -16.62 29.99
N LYS A 362 -28.17 -16.49 30.83
CA LYS A 362 -28.33 -16.38 32.27
C LYS A 362 -29.13 -15.15 32.67
N VAL A 363 -28.79 -13.96 32.12
CA VAL A 363 -29.48 -12.70 32.44
C VAL A 363 -30.93 -12.72 32.02
N LEU A 364 -31.22 -13.20 30.79
CA LEU A 364 -32.61 -13.30 30.28
C LEU A 364 -33.43 -14.40 30.96
N GLY A 365 -32.77 -15.46 31.41
CA GLY A 365 -33.41 -16.54 32.16
C GLY A 365 -33.59 -16.26 33.66
N GLY A 366 -32.93 -15.21 34.17
CA GLY A 366 -33.10 -14.73 35.55
C GLY A 366 -34.41 -13.95 35.71
N GLY A 367 -34.85 -13.80 36.93
CA GLY A 367 -36.02 -13.02 37.24
C GLY A 367 -36.84 -13.59 38.40
N SER A 368 -38.01 -13.09 38.54
CA SER A 368 -38.98 -13.54 39.56
C SER A 368 -39.83 -14.67 38.98
N PHE A 369 -39.80 -15.81 39.62
CA PHE A 369 -40.65 -16.95 39.31
C PHE A 369 -41.72 -17.09 40.39
N THR A 370 -42.96 -17.18 39.97
CA THR A 370 -44.07 -17.39 40.88
C THR A 370 -44.67 -18.77 40.62
N THR A 371 -44.66 -19.63 41.62
CA THR A 371 -45.37 -20.91 41.58
C THR A 371 -46.83 -20.67 41.86
N LEU A 372 -47.67 -21.22 41.00
CA LEU A 372 -49.11 -21.18 41.13
C LEU A 372 -49.67 -22.61 41.18
N PRO A 373 -50.69 -22.88 42.02
CA PRO A 373 -51.43 -24.14 41.92
C PRO A 373 -52.03 -24.28 40.52
N ARG A 374 -52.07 -25.53 40.03
CA ARG A 374 -52.55 -25.81 38.67
C ARG A 374 -54.00 -25.43 38.45
N ASP A 375 -54.82 -25.54 39.50
CA ASP A 375 -56.27 -25.30 39.45
C ASP A 375 -56.71 -24.28 40.52
N GLY A 376 -57.73 -23.49 40.24
CA GLY A 376 -58.36 -22.58 41.20
C GLY A 376 -57.58 -21.28 41.44
N VAL A 377 -56.74 -20.89 40.51
CA VAL A 377 -56.07 -19.61 40.50
C VAL A 377 -56.29 -18.95 39.16
N SER A 378 -56.82 -17.71 39.14
CA SER A 378 -56.94 -16.91 37.95
C SER A 378 -56.16 -15.61 38.10
N ILE A 379 -55.35 -15.27 37.06
CA ILE A 379 -54.61 -14.01 37.01
C ILE A 379 -55.41 -13.07 36.11
N VAL A 380 -55.79 -11.93 36.65
CA VAL A 380 -56.41 -10.84 35.88
C VAL A 380 -55.35 -9.77 35.74
N ASN A 381 -54.92 -9.51 34.53
CA ASN A 381 -54.02 -8.40 34.21
C ASN A 381 -54.87 -7.18 33.84
N ASP A 382 -54.88 -6.20 34.70
CA ASP A 382 -55.27 -4.83 34.36
C ASP A 382 -54.02 -4.00 34.15
N GLN A 383 -54.13 -2.88 33.40
CA GLN A 383 -52.94 -2.06 33.07
C GLN A 383 -52.21 -1.56 34.31
N ASP A 384 -52.93 -1.35 35.41
CA ASP A 384 -52.39 -0.79 36.65
C ASP A 384 -52.24 -1.79 37.81
N ASN A 385 -52.94 -2.93 37.78
CA ASN A 385 -52.94 -3.90 38.86
C ASN A 385 -52.95 -5.36 38.37
N ARG A 386 -52.02 -6.14 38.88
CA ARG A 386 -52.00 -7.60 38.69
C ARG A 386 -52.75 -8.26 39.87
N ILE A 387 -53.97 -8.64 39.64
CA ILE A 387 -54.85 -9.27 40.66
C ILE A 387 -54.79 -10.79 40.46
N VAL A 388 -54.34 -11.50 41.51
CA VAL A 388 -54.40 -12.94 41.57
C VAL A 388 -55.62 -13.35 42.43
N ARG A 389 -56.63 -13.97 41.80
CA ARG A 389 -57.78 -14.53 42.49
C ARG A 389 -57.54 -15.98 42.80
N VAL A 390 -57.83 -16.38 44.06
CA VAL A 390 -57.60 -17.73 44.55
C VAL A 390 -58.85 -18.25 45.21
N ASP A 391 -59.31 -19.46 44.88
CA ASP A 391 -60.56 -20.05 45.35
C ASP A 391 -60.51 -20.52 46.81
N SER A 392 -59.32 -20.67 47.41
CA SER A 392 -59.15 -21.22 48.73
C SER A 392 -57.94 -20.65 49.47
N PRO A 393 -58.02 -20.40 50.80
CA PRO A 393 -56.88 -19.95 51.61
C PRO A 393 -55.68 -20.90 51.58
N ASN A 394 -55.88 -22.20 51.46
CA ASN A 394 -54.79 -23.18 51.40
C ASN A 394 -53.99 -23.08 50.09
N LYS A 395 -54.65 -22.72 49.00
CA LYS A 395 -53.97 -22.50 47.71
C LYS A 395 -53.20 -21.19 47.69
N MET A 396 -53.60 -20.21 48.47
CA MET A 396 -52.88 -18.96 48.64
C MET A 396 -51.51 -19.20 49.28
N GLN A 397 -51.41 -20.13 50.21
CA GLN A 397 -50.15 -20.50 50.83
C GLN A 397 -49.19 -21.24 49.87
N MET A 398 -49.68 -21.75 48.75
CA MET A 398 -48.90 -22.43 47.74
C MET A 398 -48.33 -21.48 46.67
N ILE A 399 -48.71 -20.19 46.76
CA ILE A 399 -48.18 -19.15 45.87
C ILE A 399 -46.87 -18.64 46.48
N HIS A 400 -45.77 -19.02 45.88
CA HIS A 400 -44.46 -18.57 46.30
C HIS A 400 -43.79 -17.83 45.13
N THR A 401 -43.30 -16.62 45.41
CA THR A 401 -42.45 -15.91 44.47
C THR A 401 -41.01 -16.03 44.95
N PHE A 402 -40.16 -16.60 44.12
CA PHE A 402 -38.73 -16.62 44.35
C PHE A 402 -38.01 -15.89 43.24
N ASN A 403 -37.04 -15.09 43.62
CA ASN A 403 -36.18 -14.38 42.71
C ASN A 403 -34.93 -15.19 42.48
N THR A 404 -34.67 -15.59 41.25
CA THR A 404 -33.44 -16.20 40.86
C THR A 404 -32.47 -15.08 40.45
N GLN A 405 -31.65 -14.66 41.41
CA GLN A 405 -30.51 -13.79 41.08
C GLN A 405 -29.43 -14.67 40.47
N VAL A 406 -29.08 -14.32 39.22
CA VAL A 406 -28.06 -15.05 38.50
C VAL A 406 -26.71 -14.41 38.77
N ASP A 407 -25.78 -15.17 39.35
CA ASP A 407 -24.39 -14.70 39.47
C ASP A 407 -23.69 -14.86 38.12
N ILE A 408 -23.26 -13.71 37.58
CA ILE A 408 -22.54 -13.59 36.33
C ILE A 408 -21.13 -13.02 36.53
N ASN A 409 -20.70 -12.75 37.77
CA ASN A 409 -19.44 -12.05 38.04
C ASN A 409 -18.23 -12.82 37.54
N MET A 410 -18.20 -14.13 37.74
CA MET A 410 -17.12 -15.00 37.23
C MET A 410 -17.11 -15.04 35.70
N ASP A 411 -18.27 -15.11 35.05
CA ASP A 411 -18.36 -15.10 33.59
C ASP A 411 -17.89 -13.76 32.99
N LEU A 412 -18.21 -12.64 33.66
CA LEU A 412 -17.74 -11.30 33.27
C LEU A 412 -16.23 -11.13 33.48
N ALA A 413 -15.70 -11.64 34.61
CA ALA A 413 -14.26 -11.61 34.89
C ALA A 413 -13.47 -12.43 33.85
N LEU A 414 -13.92 -13.65 33.56
CA LEU A 414 -13.30 -14.49 32.54
C LEU A 414 -13.37 -13.84 31.14
N ARG A 415 -14.52 -13.23 30.79
CA ARG A 415 -14.66 -12.52 29.51
C ARG A 415 -13.70 -11.34 29.40
N ALA A 416 -13.48 -10.60 30.48
CA ALA A 416 -12.51 -9.49 30.51
C ALA A 416 -11.08 -10.00 30.37
N GLN A 417 -10.75 -11.12 31.02
CA GLN A 417 -9.43 -11.76 30.90
C GLN A 417 -9.16 -12.25 29.48
N VAL A 418 -10.10 -12.95 28.85
CA VAL A 418 -9.96 -13.46 27.47
C VAL A 418 -9.78 -12.30 26.47
N TYR A 419 -10.48 -11.19 26.69
CA TYR A 419 -10.28 -9.99 25.88
C TYR A 419 -8.86 -9.43 26.02
N GLU A 420 -8.33 -9.37 27.23
CA GLU A 420 -6.98 -8.87 27.49
C GLU A 420 -5.92 -9.83 26.91
N GLU A 421 -6.12 -11.13 27.01
CA GLU A 421 -5.25 -12.14 26.37
C GLU A 421 -5.23 -11.98 24.84
N ALA A 422 -6.37 -11.73 24.18
CA ALA A 422 -6.44 -11.48 22.75
C ALA A 422 -5.62 -10.23 22.36
N ARG A 423 -5.76 -9.14 23.10
CA ARG A 423 -5.00 -7.90 22.90
C ARG A 423 -3.50 -8.13 23.04
N GLN A 424 -3.09 -8.80 24.11
CA GLN A 424 -1.68 -9.10 24.37
C GLN A 424 -1.08 -10.00 23.30
N THR A 425 -1.84 -10.96 22.78
CA THR A 425 -1.41 -11.87 21.73
C THR A 425 -1.04 -11.12 20.46
N ILE A 426 -1.85 -10.13 20.05
CA ILE A 426 -1.57 -9.31 18.87
C ILE A 426 -0.59 -8.18 19.18
N GLY A 427 -0.47 -7.79 20.45
CA GLY A 427 0.40 -6.70 20.91
C GLY A 427 -0.26 -5.31 20.87
N ILE A 428 -1.59 -5.26 20.96
CA ILE A 428 -2.34 -4.01 21.00
C ILE A 428 -2.44 -3.53 22.46
N THR A 429 -1.99 -2.30 22.71
CA THR A 429 -2.07 -1.66 24.03
C THR A 429 -3.23 -0.68 24.11
N ASP A 430 -3.58 -0.27 25.35
CA ASP A 430 -4.62 0.76 25.56
C ASP A 430 -4.29 2.08 24.87
N SER A 431 -3.02 2.44 24.79
CA SER A 431 -2.55 3.65 24.09
C SER A 431 -2.88 3.63 22.59
N LEU A 432 -2.74 2.47 21.91
CA LEU A 432 -3.09 2.32 20.49
C LEU A 432 -4.61 2.40 20.25
N GLN A 433 -5.41 1.98 21.22
CA GLN A 433 -6.87 2.10 21.15
C GLN A 433 -7.40 3.47 21.59
N GLY A 434 -6.52 4.44 21.92
CA GLY A 434 -6.91 5.73 22.45
C GLY A 434 -7.52 5.68 23.84
N ARG A 435 -7.36 4.55 24.56
CA ARG A 435 -7.84 4.39 25.94
C ARG A 435 -6.81 4.93 26.92
N LYS A 436 -7.32 5.42 28.06
CA LYS A 436 -6.46 5.91 29.13
C LYS A 436 -5.82 4.71 29.84
N ASP A 437 -4.50 4.57 29.71
CA ASP A 437 -3.75 3.54 30.43
C ASP A 437 -3.70 3.90 31.93
N PRO A 438 -4.32 3.09 32.81
CA PRO A 438 -4.34 3.35 34.25
C PRO A 438 -2.98 3.15 34.92
N THR A 439 -2.07 2.42 34.28
CA THR A 439 -0.74 2.09 34.83
C THR A 439 0.30 3.16 34.50
N ALA A 440 0.11 3.92 33.42
CA ALA A 440 1.00 4.98 33.00
C ALA A 440 0.57 6.34 33.58
N THR A 441 1.07 6.65 34.76
CA THR A 441 0.72 7.88 35.49
C THR A 441 1.52 9.11 35.06
N SER A 442 2.68 8.94 34.39
CA SER A 442 3.51 10.04 33.88
C SER A 442 3.53 10.07 32.35
N ALA A 443 3.80 11.22 31.75
CA ALA A 443 3.97 11.38 30.32
C ALA A 443 5.07 10.46 29.76
N VAL A 444 6.19 10.35 30.49
CA VAL A 444 7.34 9.49 30.13
C VAL A 444 6.96 8.00 30.18
N ALA A 445 6.17 7.56 31.17
CA ALA A 445 5.70 6.17 31.24
C ALA A 445 4.74 5.83 30.13
N LYS A 446 3.91 6.78 29.67
CA LYS A 446 3.03 6.61 28.52
C LYS A 446 3.81 6.50 27.21
N GLU A 447 4.83 7.33 27.06
CA GLU A 447 5.70 7.33 25.88
C GLU A 447 6.50 6.03 25.81
N PHE A 448 7.05 5.55 26.92
CA PHE A 448 7.75 4.26 27.01
C PHE A 448 6.82 3.07 26.72
N SER A 449 5.59 3.08 27.28
CA SER A 449 4.56 2.06 27.00
C SER A 449 4.15 2.06 25.53
N ALA A 450 4.00 3.22 24.91
CA ALA A 450 3.71 3.35 23.48
C ALA A 450 4.87 2.85 22.61
N GLN A 451 6.11 3.13 22.98
CA GLN A 451 7.30 2.63 22.27
C GLN A 451 7.43 1.10 22.37
N GLN A 452 7.16 0.49 23.53
CA GLN A 452 7.16 -0.97 23.66
C GLN A 452 6.06 -1.64 22.84
N ALA A 453 4.88 -1.01 22.76
CA ALA A 453 3.80 -1.48 21.90
C ALA A 453 4.16 -1.37 20.42
N ALA A 454 4.82 -0.27 20.03
CA ALA A 454 5.29 -0.05 18.67
C ALA A 454 6.26 -1.16 18.20
N GLY A 455 7.06 -1.74 19.09
CA GLY A 455 8.03 -2.78 18.74
C GLY A 455 7.41 -4.05 18.12
N ARG A 456 6.20 -4.45 18.52
CA ARG A 456 5.51 -5.61 17.91
C ARG A 456 4.90 -5.28 16.55
N LEU A 457 4.44 -4.04 16.35
CA LEU A 457 3.93 -3.57 15.07
C LEU A 457 5.06 -3.25 14.09
N GLU A 458 6.27 -2.98 14.59
CA GLU A 458 7.43 -2.67 13.74
C GLU A 458 7.76 -3.81 12.76
N SER A 459 7.61 -5.07 13.17
CA SER A 459 7.79 -6.20 12.25
C SER A 459 6.82 -6.14 11.06
N LYS A 460 5.57 -5.70 11.28
CA LYS A 460 4.57 -5.55 10.21
C LYS A 460 4.90 -4.35 9.30
N ARG A 461 5.43 -3.28 9.87
CA ARG A 461 5.93 -2.12 9.13
C ARG A 461 7.14 -2.46 8.27
N VAL A 462 8.06 -3.26 8.80
CA VAL A 462 9.20 -3.77 8.02
C VAL A 462 8.72 -4.56 6.82
N MET A 463 7.72 -5.44 6.99
CA MET A 463 7.13 -6.20 5.88
C MET A 463 6.38 -5.31 4.88
N LYS A 464 5.72 -4.25 5.35
CA LYS A 464 5.10 -3.24 4.50
C LYS A 464 6.15 -2.51 3.65
N ARG A 465 7.21 -2.03 4.28
CA ARG A 465 8.31 -1.34 3.58
C ARG A 465 8.99 -2.24 2.56
N ALA A 466 9.26 -3.51 2.90
CA ALA A 466 9.83 -4.47 1.97
C ALA A 466 8.93 -4.66 0.74
N MET A 467 7.61 -4.79 0.91
CA MET A 467 6.68 -4.87 -0.20
C MET A 467 6.70 -3.61 -1.08
N TYR A 468 6.76 -2.42 -0.47
CA TYR A 468 6.85 -1.17 -1.24
C TYR A 468 8.20 -1.02 -1.96
N GLN A 469 9.31 -1.52 -1.40
CA GLN A 469 10.60 -1.56 -2.08
C GLN A 469 10.53 -2.40 -3.35
N ASP A 470 9.99 -3.63 -3.23
CA ASP A 470 9.78 -4.52 -4.38
C ASP A 470 8.83 -3.89 -5.41
N LEU A 471 7.78 -3.19 -4.94
CA LEU A 471 6.82 -2.51 -5.79
C LEU A 471 7.47 -1.36 -6.58
N PHE A 472 8.31 -0.57 -5.94
CA PHE A 472 9.02 0.54 -6.59
C PHE A 472 9.98 0.03 -7.66
N GLU A 473 10.69 -1.06 -7.40
CA GLU A 473 11.55 -1.70 -8.40
C GLU A 473 10.74 -2.18 -9.61
N VAL A 474 9.62 -2.88 -9.37
CA VAL A 474 8.74 -3.35 -10.44
C VAL A 474 8.17 -2.18 -11.24
N ILE A 475 7.69 -1.12 -10.60
CA ILE A 475 7.17 0.07 -11.28
C ILE A 475 8.26 0.70 -12.16
N PHE A 476 9.45 0.91 -11.64
CA PHE A 476 10.55 1.47 -12.41
C PHE A 476 10.89 0.64 -13.64
N LYS A 477 11.04 -0.68 -13.47
CA LYS A 477 11.33 -1.61 -14.58
C LYS A 477 10.24 -1.59 -15.65
N PHE A 478 8.97 -1.44 -15.25
CA PHE A 478 7.86 -1.31 -16.20
C PHE A 478 7.90 0.03 -16.95
N PHE A 479 8.21 1.13 -16.27
CA PHE A 479 8.39 2.41 -16.94
C PHE A 479 9.57 2.37 -17.92
N LEU A 480 10.69 1.79 -17.50
CA LEU A 480 11.87 1.67 -18.36
C LEU A 480 11.57 0.84 -19.62
N ALA A 481 10.76 -0.23 -19.47
CA ALA A 481 10.43 -1.14 -20.59
C ALA A 481 9.36 -0.59 -21.54
N TYR A 482 8.34 0.10 -21.01
CA TYR A 482 7.13 0.42 -21.79
C TYR A 482 6.87 1.91 -21.99
N CYS A 483 7.57 2.80 -21.27
CA CYS A 483 7.37 4.24 -21.42
C CYS A 483 8.22 4.78 -22.56
N GLU A 484 7.62 4.98 -23.73
CA GLU A 484 8.34 5.48 -24.91
C GLU A 484 8.43 6.99 -24.94
N GLU A 485 7.31 7.66 -24.63
CA GLU A 485 7.31 9.12 -24.65
C GLU A 485 7.77 9.68 -23.31
N PRO A 486 8.54 10.79 -23.35
CA PRO A 486 8.98 11.46 -22.13
C PRO A 486 7.82 11.85 -21.21
N ARG A 487 8.00 11.66 -19.90
CA ARG A 487 7.01 12.00 -18.86
C ARG A 487 7.43 13.21 -18.08
N TRP A 488 6.56 14.21 -18.08
CA TRP A 488 6.73 15.38 -17.21
C TRP A 488 6.38 15.02 -15.77
N LEU A 489 7.32 15.24 -14.88
CA LEU A 489 7.22 14.99 -13.45
C LEU A 489 7.24 16.33 -12.72
N HIS A 490 6.49 16.43 -11.65
CA HIS A 490 6.60 17.58 -10.75
C HIS A 490 7.41 17.19 -9.51
N LYS A 491 8.34 18.05 -9.17
CA LYS A 491 9.14 17.97 -7.95
C LYS A 491 8.84 19.22 -7.12
N SER A 492 8.40 19.02 -5.89
CA SER A 492 8.32 20.12 -4.95
C SER A 492 9.70 20.35 -4.34
N ASN A 493 10.35 21.46 -4.68
CA ASN A 493 11.61 21.83 -4.09
C ASN A 493 11.47 22.13 -2.61
N GLU A 494 12.59 22.13 -1.89
CA GLU A 494 12.65 22.51 -0.47
C GLU A 494 12.05 23.90 -0.22
N ASN A 495 12.01 24.73 -1.23
CA ASN A 495 11.45 26.08 -1.21
C ASN A 495 9.94 26.14 -1.52
N GLY A 496 9.28 24.98 -1.76
CA GLY A 496 7.86 24.93 -2.12
C GLY A 496 7.56 25.38 -3.55
N GLU A 497 8.58 25.68 -4.35
CA GLU A 497 8.44 25.91 -5.78
C GLU A 497 8.32 24.57 -6.49
N THR A 498 7.42 24.50 -7.47
CA THR A 498 7.28 23.31 -8.32
C THR A 498 8.33 23.38 -9.42
N GLU A 499 9.28 22.48 -9.37
CA GLU A 499 10.21 22.21 -10.45
C GLU A 499 9.67 21.08 -11.32
N TYR A 500 9.89 21.19 -12.62
CA TYR A 500 9.48 20.15 -13.55
C TYR A 500 10.70 19.38 -14.02
N LEU A 501 10.68 18.08 -13.80
CA LEU A 501 11.65 17.12 -14.31
C LEU A 501 11.02 16.34 -15.46
N VAL A 502 11.85 15.73 -16.28
CA VAL A 502 11.39 14.85 -17.35
C VAL A 502 12.01 13.47 -17.12
N PHE A 503 11.18 12.45 -17.13
CA PHE A 503 11.62 11.06 -17.24
C PHE A 503 11.64 10.70 -18.71
N ASP A 504 12.83 10.38 -19.21
CA ASP A 504 13.05 9.82 -20.53
C ASP A 504 13.85 8.53 -20.34
N ARG A 505 13.33 7.42 -20.87
CA ARG A 505 14.01 6.12 -20.72
C ARG A 505 15.41 6.11 -21.37
N HIS A 506 15.62 6.91 -22.44
CA HIS A 506 16.88 6.98 -23.13
C HIS A 506 18.02 7.62 -22.30
N ASP A 507 17.68 8.39 -21.27
CA ASP A 507 18.67 8.91 -20.32
C ASP A 507 19.36 7.81 -19.50
N PHE A 508 18.75 6.62 -19.44
CA PHE A 508 19.28 5.45 -18.74
C PHE A 508 20.17 4.55 -19.61
N LEU A 509 20.36 4.87 -20.89
CA LEU A 509 21.26 4.15 -21.77
C LEU A 509 22.72 4.51 -21.43
N TYR A 510 23.54 3.47 -21.31
CA TYR A 510 24.98 3.61 -21.17
C TYR A 510 25.69 2.58 -22.05
N GLN A 511 26.94 2.87 -22.39
CA GLN A 511 27.78 1.96 -23.14
C GLN A 511 28.65 1.15 -22.17
N ASP A 512 28.62 -0.17 -22.26
CA ASP A 512 29.43 -1.06 -21.43
C ASP A 512 30.89 -1.08 -21.89
N GLU A 513 31.76 -1.83 -21.18
CA GLU A 513 33.19 -1.98 -21.53
C GLU A 513 33.40 -2.67 -22.89
N ALA A 514 32.40 -3.41 -23.39
CA ALA A 514 32.43 -4.05 -24.70
C ALA A 514 32.00 -3.12 -25.83
N GLY A 515 31.42 -1.94 -25.48
CA GLY A 515 30.88 -0.98 -26.41
C GLY A 515 29.40 -1.22 -26.75
N GLU A 516 28.74 -2.16 -26.05
CA GLU A 516 27.32 -2.44 -26.23
C GLU A 516 26.46 -1.48 -25.40
N TRP A 517 25.33 -1.02 -25.99
CA TRP A 517 24.39 -0.17 -25.29
C TRP A 517 23.46 -0.98 -24.40
N GLN A 518 23.41 -0.62 -23.13
CA GLN A 518 22.56 -1.26 -22.12
C GLN A 518 21.81 -0.24 -21.30
N TYR A 519 20.67 -0.63 -20.75
CA TYR A 519 19.90 0.22 -19.84
C TYR A 519 20.40 0.04 -18.41
N ASN A 520 20.66 1.16 -17.75
CA ASN A 520 21.05 1.20 -16.34
C ASN A 520 19.83 0.89 -15.45
N THR A 521 19.88 -0.24 -14.79
CA THR A 521 18.87 -0.66 -13.79
C THR A 521 19.46 -0.70 -12.37
N ASP A 522 20.70 -0.25 -12.19
CA ASP A 522 21.48 -0.37 -10.96
C ASP A 522 21.11 0.71 -9.93
N PHE A 523 19.89 0.65 -9.41
CA PHE A 523 19.43 1.54 -8.37
C PHE A 523 19.03 0.76 -7.12
N LEU A 524 19.26 1.36 -5.94
CA LEU A 524 18.81 0.84 -4.66
C LEU A 524 17.49 1.50 -4.27
N PHE A 525 16.44 0.71 -4.22
CA PHE A 525 15.13 1.15 -3.78
C PHE A 525 14.98 0.97 -2.28
N SER A 526 14.51 1.99 -1.60
CA SER A 526 14.24 1.99 -0.17
C SER A 526 13.00 2.81 0.12
N CYS A 527 12.49 2.67 1.33
CA CYS A 527 11.41 3.52 1.81
C CYS A 527 11.97 4.49 2.84
N ASP A 528 11.64 5.77 2.70
CA ASP A 528 11.99 6.71 3.75
C ASP A 528 11.20 6.35 5.01
N SER A 529 11.94 6.04 6.06
CA SER A 529 11.38 5.72 7.38
C SER A 529 10.95 6.96 8.16
N ALA A 530 11.12 8.13 7.55
CA ALA A 530 10.99 9.41 8.22
C ALA A 530 9.57 10.01 8.21
N ALA A 531 8.53 9.26 7.81
CA ALA A 531 7.17 9.71 8.11
C ALA A 531 6.83 9.35 9.58
N PRO A 532 7.02 10.27 10.53
CA PRO A 532 6.68 10.00 11.92
C PRO A 532 5.18 9.76 12.04
N LEU A 533 4.77 8.82 12.90
CA LEU A 533 3.37 8.68 13.33
C LEU A 533 2.75 10.05 13.61
N ALA A 534 1.46 10.21 13.37
CA ALA A 534 0.77 11.49 13.64
C ALA A 534 1.01 12.00 15.07
N THR A 535 1.20 11.08 16.03
CA THR A 535 1.60 11.36 17.42
C THR A 535 3.04 11.87 17.51
N ASP A 536 3.93 11.34 16.70
CA ASP A 536 5.34 11.76 16.67
C ASP A 536 5.52 13.10 15.96
N ARG A 537 4.67 13.43 14.97
CA ARG A 537 4.67 14.76 14.35
C ARG A 537 4.43 15.88 15.38
N GLN A 538 3.49 15.69 16.29
CA GLN A 538 3.27 16.68 17.35
C GLN A 538 4.46 16.80 18.30
N ALA A 539 5.15 15.69 18.59
CA ALA A 539 6.38 15.69 19.36
C ALA A 539 7.50 16.41 18.60
N LEU A 540 7.68 16.13 17.32
CA LEU A 540 8.66 16.81 16.46
C LEU A 540 8.35 18.29 16.27
N TRP A 541 7.08 18.68 16.15
CA TRP A 541 6.70 20.10 16.14
C TRP A 541 7.04 20.81 17.44
N LYS A 542 6.87 20.14 18.59
CA LYS A 542 7.28 20.66 19.90
C LYS A 542 8.79 20.76 20.01
N GLU A 543 9.50 19.75 19.56
CA GLU A 543 10.96 19.72 19.55
C GLU A 543 11.53 20.80 18.63
N ALA A 544 11.02 20.93 17.40
CA ALA A 544 11.41 21.99 16.47
C ALA A 544 11.18 23.38 17.06
N ARG A 545 10.06 23.60 17.76
CA ARG A 545 9.79 24.86 18.48
C ARG A 545 10.75 25.09 19.63
N MET A 546 11.06 24.06 20.41
CA MET A 546 12.02 24.15 21.51
C MET A 546 13.42 24.47 20.98
N ASN A 547 13.88 23.79 19.93
CA ASN A 547 15.15 24.02 19.29
C ASN A 547 15.26 25.46 18.74
N PHE A 548 14.19 25.96 18.12
CA PHE A 548 14.11 27.34 17.68
C PHE A 548 14.19 28.33 18.85
N GLN A 549 13.43 28.12 19.93
CA GLN A 549 13.44 28.96 21.12
C GLN A 549 14.80 28.96 21.86
N GLN A 550 15.53 27.84 21.79
CA GLN A 550 16.89 27.72 22.34
C GLN A 550 17.97 28.32 21.43
N GLY A 551 17.60 28.82 20.25
CA GLY A 551 18.52 29.45 19.31
C GLY A 551 19.36 28.47 18.48
N ALA A 552 18.99 27.19 18.43
CA ALA A 552 19.70 26.17 17.64
C ALA A 552 19.71 26.46 16.14
N MET A 553 18.76 27.28 15.66
CA MET A 553 18.63 27.69 14.24
C MET A 553 19.15 29.10 13.98
N GLY A 554 19.70 29.76 15.00
CA GLY A 554 20.17 31.15 14.99
C GLY A 554 19.33 32.06 15.90
N PRO A 555 19.63 33.37 15.94
CA PRO A 555 18.89 34.32 16.77
C PRO A 555 17.40 34.35 16.42
N VAL A 556 16.54 34.25 17.43
CA VAL A 556 15.08 34.09 17.25
C VAL A 556 14.42 35.24 16.48
N ASN A 557 15.05 36.41 16.47
CA ASN A 557 14.54 37.64 15.82
C ASN A 557 15.07 37.88 14.41
N GLU A 558 15.90 36.99 13.87
CA GLU A 558 16.42 37.12 12.52
C GLU A 558 15.49 36.43 11.51
N VAL A 559 15.25 37.10 10.37
CA VAL A 559 14.40 36.60 9.27
C VAL A 559 14.96 35.29 8.72
N THR A 560 16.27 35.13 8.63
CA THR A 560 16.95 33.92 8.21
C THR A 560 16.69 32.72 9.15
N SER A 561 16.65 32.96 10.44
CA SER A 561 16.36 31.94 11.46
C SER A 561 14.90 31.53 11.43
N LEU A 562 13.99 32.49 11.24
CA LEU A 562 12.55 32.25 11.05
C LEU A 562 12.29 31.45 9.77
N LEU A 563 12.98 31.77 8.69
CA LEU A 563 12.88 31.04 7.43
C LEU A 563 13.31 29.57 7.61
N ARG A 564 14.47 29.31 8.25
CA ARG A 564 14.93 27.94 8.56
C ARG A 564 13.93 27.17 9.43
N PHE A 565 13.35 27.83 10.43
CA PHE A 565 12.33 27.22 11.28
C PHE A 565 11.08 26.85 10.49
N TRP A 566 10.53 27.75 9.68
CA TRP A 566 9.33 27.46 8.89
C TRP A 566 9.58 26.46 7.77
N THR A 567 10.77 26.43 7.17
CA THR A 567 11.20 25.38 6.24
C THR A 567 11.20 24.00 6.92
N GLN A 568 11.72 23.91 8.17
CA GLN A 568 11.65 22.66 8.92
C GLN A 568 10.22 22.28 9.31
N MET A 569 9.38 23.23 9.69
CA MET A 569 7.97 22.99 10.01
C MET A 569 7.17 22.54 8.78
N GLU A 570 7.51 23.01 7.61
CA GLU A 570 6.92 22.57 6.33
C GLU A 570 7.32 21.12 6.01
N LYS A 571 8.60 20.76 6.14
CA LYS A 571 9.06 19.36 6.03
C LYS A 571 8.32 18.43 7.01
N LEU A 572 7.97 18.93 8.19
CA LEU A 572 7.16 18.23 9.17
C LEU A 572 5.65 18.32 8.89
N ARG A 573 5.23 18.85 7.74
CA ARG A 573 3.82 19.02 7.32
C ARG A 573 2.97 19.76 8.38
N TYR A 574 3.52 20.83 8.95
CA TYR A 574 2.76 21.67 9.87
C TYR A 574 1.75 22.53 9.06
N PRO A 575 0.46 22.58 9.46
CA PRO A 575 -0.55 23.38 8.77
C PRO A 575 -0.11 24.84 8.63
N LEU A 576 -0.27 25.42 7.43
CA LEU A 576 0.08 26.80 7.08
C LEU A 576 1.60 27.12 7.11
N ALA A 577 2.48 26.13 7.28
CA ALA A 577 3.92 26.39 7.32
C ALA A 577 4.45 26.94 6.00
N ALA A 578 3.94 26.47 4.87
CA ALA A 578 4.31 26.96 3.54
C ALA A 578 3.97 28.45 3.35
N ASP A 579 2.81 28.89 3.82
CA ASP A 579 2.38 30.29 3.71
C ASP A 579 3.27 31.21 4.58
N MET A 580 3.59 30.74 5.79
CA MET A 580 4.49 31.47 6.68
C MET A 580 5.90 31.56 6.11
N ARG A 581 6.42 30.48 5.53
CA ARG A 581 7.72 30.46 4.87
C ARG A 581 7.80 31.48 3.74
N ARG A 582 6.82 31.48 2.82
CA ARG A 582 6.76 32.47 1.71
C ARG A 582 6.76 33.91 2.22
N SER A 583 6.00 34.19 3.27
CA SER A 583 5.96 35.52 3.87
C SER A 583 7.34 36.00 4.36
N PHE A 584 8.14 35.10 4.96
CA PHE A 584 9.50 35.44 5.40
C PHE A 584 10.52 35.47 4.27
N GLU A 585 10.31 34.71 3.20
CA GLU A 585 11.13 34.83 1.96
C GLU A 585 10.95 36.17 1.32
N GLU A 586 9.71 36.61 1.13
CA GLU A 586 9.43 37.96 0.57
C GLU A 586 9.98 39.08 1.46
N GLU A 587 10.06 38.87 2.76
CA GLU A 587 10.64 39.80 3.69
C GLU A 587 12.17 39.84 3.58
N LEU A 588 12.82 38.69 3.42
CA LEU A 588 14.25 38.55 3.20
C LEU A 588 14.68 39.23 1.89
N GLU A 589 13.93 38.98 0.81
CA GLU A 589 14.17 39.60 -0.49
C GLU A 589 14.05 41.14 -0.42
N ARG A 590 13.01 41.63 0.27
CA ARG A 590 12.86 43.10 0.49
C ARG A 590 14.04 43.68 1.26
N GLN A 591 14.54 42.98 2.28
CA GLN A 591 15.73 43.44 3.04
C GLN A 591 16.99 43.43 2.18
N GLN A 592 17.18 42.40 1.33
CA GLN A 592 18.32 42.32 0.41
C GLN A 592 18.27 43.42 -0.66
N GLN A 593 17.10 43.67 -1.23
CA GLN A 593 16.92 44.76 -2.21
C GLN A 593 17.17 46.12 -1.56
N ALA A 594 16.69 46.36 -0.35
CA ALA A 594 16.94 47.58 0.38
C ALA A 594 18.44 47.78 0.70
N ALA A 595 19.12 46.71 1.10
CA ALA A 595 20.56 46.73 1.35
C ALA A 595 21.38 47.00 0.07
N ALA A 596 20.98 46.39 -1.07
CA ALA A 596 21.60 46.63 -2.37
C ALA A 596 21.40 48.08 -2.85
N GLN A 597 20.20 48.64 -2.66
CA GLN A 597 19.91 50.04 -2.96
C GLN A 597 20.74 51.00 -2.08
N GLN A 598 20.91 50.71 -0.81
CA GLN A 598 21.77 51.51 0.07
C GLN A 598 23.24 51.44 -0.33
N GLN A 599 23.74 50.27 -0.72
CA GLN A 599 25.10 50.12 -1.24
C GLN A 599 25.32 50.89 -2.55
N GLN A 600 24.34 50.83 -3.45
CA GLN A 600 24.41 51.65 -4.69
C GLN A 600 24.35 53.13 -4.41
N ALA A 601 23.50 53.59 -3.50
CA ALA A 601 23.44 55.00 -3.09
C ALA A 601 24.73 55.49 -2.40
N MET A 602 25.42 54.62 -1.64
CA MET A 602 26.73 54.91 -1.07
C MET A 602 27.85 54.93 -2.13
N ALA A 603 27.75 54.14 -3.18
CA ALA A 603 28.71 54.10 -4.27
C ALA A 603 28.56 55.29 -5.22
N GLU A 604 27.37 55.90 -5.32
CA GLU A 604 27.07 57.08 -6.15
C GLU A 604 27.25 58.41 -5.41
N ALA A 605 27.57 58.40 -4.11
CA ALA A 605 27.84 59.65 -3.39
C ALA A 605 29.12 60.32 -3.90
N PRO A 606 29.08 61.57 -4.45
CA PRO A 606 30.25 62.24 -5.01
C PRO A 606 31.27 62.48 -3.92
N VAL A 607 32.51 62.03 -4.14
CA VAL A 607 33.68 62.39 -3.34
C VAL A 607 33.92 63.87 -3.50
N GLN A 608 33.42 64.69 -2.59
CA GLN A 608 33.86 66.10 -2.51
C GLN A 608 35.30 66.12 -1.97
N ALA A 609 36.21 66.35 -2.88
CA ALA A 609 37.57 66.73 -2.57
C ALA A 609 37.55 68.11 -1.94
N GLY A 610 37.81 68.24 -0.68
CA GLY A 610 38.02 69.47 0.04
C GLY A 610 39.18 69.33 1.00
N GLY A 611 40.31 69.92 0.61
CA GLY A 611 41.57 69.77 1.29
C GLY A 611 41.71 70.54 2.60
N MET A 612 42.80 70.24 3.27
CA MET A 612 43.59 71.05 4.26
C MET A 612 43.04 71.14 5.70
N GLY A 613 43.84 70.62 6.59
CA GLY A 613 43.89 71.03 7.99
C GLY A 613 44.56 70.00 8.91
N MET A 614 45.91 70.08 8.93
CA MET A 614 46.69 69.50 10.03
C MET A 614 46.18 70.05 11.36
N ASN A 615 45.97 69.21 12.38
CA ASN A 615 46.57 69.35 13.70
C ASN A 615 46.26 68.18 14.65
N ALA A 616 47.37 67.68 15.17
CA ALA A 616 47.68 67.26 16.54
C ALA A 616 46.70 66.28 17.26
N ALA A 617 47.27 65.15 17.56
CA ALA A 617 46.87 64.28 18.68
C ALA A 617 46.92 64.97 20.06
N PRO A 618 46.23 64.47 21.07
CA PRO A 618 47.00 63.72 22.09
C PRO A 618 46.41 62.39 22.46
N ALA A 619 47.35 61.57 22.87
CA ALA A 619 47.18 60.28 23.54
C ALA A 619 46.67 60.43 24.98
N MET A 620 46.38 59.29 25.56
CA MET A 620 46.12 58.94 26.99
C MET A 620 44.68 58.48 27.20
N ASP A 621 44.31 57.41 27.88
CA ASP A 621 45.08 56.57 28.82
C ASP A 621 44.33 55.23 28.98
N ALA A 622 45.08 54.21 29.22
CA ALA A 622 44.59 52.96 29.73
C ALA A 622 44.19 53.07 31.21
N ALA A 623 43.08 52.53 31.58
CA ALA A 623 42.88 52.14 32.97
C ALA A 623 42.02 50.86 33.06
N MET A 624 42.67 49.82 33.51
CA MET A 624 42.14 48.65 34.20
C MET A 624 41.04 49.00 35.19
N MET A 625 40.06 48.13 35.32
CA MET A 625 39.76 47.58 36.65
C MET A 625 38.94 46.28 36.53
N GLU A 626 39.54 45.32 37.14
CA GLU A 626 39.03 44.07 37.64
C GLU A 626 37.86 44.20 38.64
N GLY A 627 37.23 43.11 38.84
CA GLY A 627 36.47 42.76 40.07
C GLY A 627 35.03 42.40 39.78
N GLY A 628 34.62 41.20 39.84
CA GLY A 628 34.56 40.35 40.98
C GLY A 628 33.12 39.98 41.26
N GLY A 629 32.79 38.72 41.13
CA GLY A 629 32.29 37.90 42.18
C GLY A 629 30.78 37.63 42.29
N MET A 630 30.48 36.36 42.16
CA MET A 630 29.52 35.56 42.95
C MET A 630 28.08 36.09 43.17
N VAL A 631 27.07 35.42 42.71
CA VAL A 631 26.31 34.35 43.38
C VAL A 631 25.55 33.55 42.32
#